data_cf3581dcc9f200ac9b481f28ee5dc918
#
_entry.id   cf3581dcc9f200ac9b481f28ee5dc918
#
_cell.length_a   1.000
_cell.length_b   1.000
_cell.length_c   1.000
_cell.angle_alpha   90.00
_cell.angle_beta   90.00
_cell.angle_gamma   90.00
#
_symmetry.space_group_name_H-M   'P 1'
#
loop_
_entity.id
_entity.type
_entity.pdbx_description
1 polymer ?
#
loop_
_entity_poly.entity_id
_entity_poly.type
_entity_poly.pdbx_seq_one_letter_code
_entity_poly.pdbx_strand_id
1 'polypeptide(L)'
;MKLIQKYLTKSGCYRAGRKIAVRGLMIHSVGCPQPRASAFISNWDKADAGACVHAIVEPGGDVYQLLPWDCRGWHCGGDANGTHIGVEMTEPATIWYTGGSDWVETGDGRNTESHVSAAYKYAVELFAYLCRMYGLDPLADGVVISHSEGYKRGIASNHGDVEHIWKRFGLSMGQFREDIRAAMDGLETGSGSGGNGGSGDGVSGLTGIMGKAAATAERMREYVKRKNPDAAQSVLNMVPLYLSEGETEGVRGDVAFAQSCLETGNFTFSGSAVTPEQNNFAGMGVTRNGVKGLSFDTAQLGIRCQIQHLKAYACTEALVNENIDPRFKYVVRGCAPYV
;
A
#
# COMPACT_ATOMS: atom_id res chain seq x y z
N MET A 1 0.02 -4.40 -2.36
CA MET A 1 1.29 -4.08 -1.66
C MET A 1 1.07 -3.68 -0.22
N LYS A 2 2.08 -3.84 0.65
CA LYS A 2 2.07 -3.33 2.04
C LYS A 2 3.08 -2.20 2.15
N LEU A 3 2.61 -0.95 2.34
CA LEU A 3 3.47 0.21 2.49
C LEU A 3 3.95 0.32 3.95
N ILE A 4 5.27 0.29 4.15
CA ILE A 4 5.94 0.34 5.45
C ILE A 4 6.78 1.62 5.51
N GLN A 5 6.42 2.57 6.36
CA GLN A 5 7.19 3.78 6.53
C GLN A 5 8.46 3.51 7.37
N LYS A 6 9.62 3.74 6.74
CA LYS A 6 10.94 3.52 7.35
C LYS A 6 11.90 4.63 6.93
N TYR A 7 11.63 5.86 7.33
CA TYR A 7 12.44 7.00 6.91
C TYR A 7 13.90 6.88 7.33
N LEU A 8 14.78 7.20 6.37
CA LEU A 8 16.24 7.25 6.54
C LEU A 8 16.66 8.55 7.25
N THR A 9 16.32 8.68 8.52
CA THR A 9 16.43 9.93 9.27
C THR A 9 17.86 10.42 9.48
N LYS A 10 18.85 9.54 9.29
CA LYS A 10 20.28 9.88 9.37
C LYS A 10 20.88 10.25 8.01
N SER A 11 20.21 9.93 6.90
CA SER A 11 20.72 10.19 5.55
C SER A 11 20.84 11.69 5.27
N GLY A 12 21.80 12.04 4.41
CA GLY A 12 22.01 13.42 3.98
C GLY A 12 20.78 14.02 3.29
N CYS A 13 20.04 13.24 2.50
CA CYS A 13 18.80 13.69 1.85
C CYS A 13 17.74 14.11 2.85
N TYR A 14 17.41 13.21 3.79
CA TYR A 14 16.40 13.48 4.82
C TYR A 14 16.75 14.71 5.65
N ARG A 15 18.02 14.79 6.10
CA ARG A 15 18.51 15.90 6.94
C ARG A 15 18.56 17.22 6.19
N ALA A 16 18.83 17.21 4.89
CA ALA A 16 18.80 18.42 4.06
C ALA A 16 17.38 18.99 3.94
N GLY A 17 16.35 18.16 4.07
CA GLY A 17 14.96 18.57 4.12
C GLY A 17 14.43 19.29 2.87
N ARG A 18 15.17 19.23 1.75
CA ARG A 18 14.78 19.92 0.50
C ARG A 18 13.51 19.30 -0.04
N LYS A 19 12.57 20.15 -0.45
CA LYS A 19 11.31 19.73 -1.05
C LYS A 19 11.35 19.80 -2.55
N ILE A 20 10.55 18.93 -3.21
CA ILE A 20 10.33 18.93 -4.65
C ILE A 20 8.85 19.13 -4.97
N ALA A 21 8.58 19.75 -6.12
CA ALA A 21 7.28 19.64 -6.76
C ALA A 21 7.30 18.36 -7.59
N VAL A 22 6.56 17.33 -7.15
CA VAL A 22 6.54 16.04 -7.84
C VAL A 22 5.89 16.19 -9.22
N ARG A 23 6.65 15.90 -10.25
CA ARG A 23 6.21 15.96 -11.66
C ARG A 23 6.26 14.61 -12.36
N GLY A 24 6.90 13.62 -11.71
CA GLY A 24 7.02 12.28 -12.27
C GLY A 24 7.58 11.28 -11.28
N LEU A 25 7.71 10.06 -11.75
CA LEU A 25 8.19 8.90 -11.02
C LEU A 25 9.31 8.23 -11.83
N MET A 26 10.37 7.83 -11.17
CA MET A 26 11.49 7.11 -11.80
C MET A 26 11.67 5.74 -11.16
N ILE A 27 11.57 4.70 -12.00
CA ILE A 27 11.81 3.33 -11.57
C ILE A 27 13.29 2.97 -11.74
N HIS A 28 13.82 2.29 -10.72
CA HIS A 28 15.17 1.77 -10.66
C HIS A 28 15.18 0.30 -10.27
N SER A 29 16.32 -0.34 -10.41
CA SER A 29 16.63 -1.59 -9.72
C SER A 29 18.01 -1.48 -9.09
N VAL A 30 18.20 -2.19 -7.97
CA VAL A 30 19.33 -1.97 -7.05
C VAL A 30 20.73 -2.26 -7.63
N GLY A 31 20.83 -2.81 -8.84
CA GLY A 31 22.10 -3.06 -9.55
C GLY A 31 23.00 -4.10 -8.89
N CYS A 32 22.43 -4.95 -8.04
CA CYS A 32 23.15 -6.06 -7.40
C CYS A 32 22.20 -7.18 -6.99
N PRO A 33 22.65 -8.45 -6.91
CA PRO A 33 21.81 -9.61 -6.58
C PRO A 33 21.41 -9.62 -5.10
N GLN A 34 20.62 -8.63 -4.70
CA GLN A 34 20.18 -8.45 -3.32
C GLN A 34 18.64 -8.41 -3.24
N PRO A 35 18.01 -9.50 -2.74
CA PRO A 35 16.56 -9.62 -2.68
C PRO A 35 15.91 -8.92 -1.49
N ARG A 36 16.67 -8.32 -0.58
CA ARG A 36 16.19 -7.72 0.67
C ARG A 36 16.45 -6.24 0.77
N ALA A 37 15.39 -5.47 1.00
CA ALA A 37 15.45 -4.03 1.23
C ALA A 37 16.27 -3.67 2.48
N SER A 38 16.30 -4.53 3.49
CA SER A 38 16.98 -4.28 4.76
C SER A 38 18.48 -3.98 4.60
N ALA A 39 19.14 -4.59 3.60
CA ALA A 39 20.54 -4.33 3.29
C ALA A 39 20.77 -2.87 2.85
N PHE A 40 19.88 -2.35 2.01
CA PHE A 40 19.95 -0.98 1.51
C PHE A 40 19.55 0.03 2.58
N ILE A 41 18.49 -0.24 3.34
CA ILE A 41 18.02 0.61 4.44
C ILE A 41 19.17 0.86 5.43
N SER A 42 19.88 -0.20 5.84
CA SER A 42 21.02 -0.10 6.76
C SER A 42 22.19 0.70 6.18
N ASN A 43 22.43 0.59 4.86
CA ASN A 43 23.53 1.27 4.19
C ASN A 43 23.24 2.74 3.88
N TRP A 44 21.98 3.06 3.56
CA TRP A 44 21.58 4.42 3.20
C TRP A 44 21.18 5.29 4.40
N ASP A 45 20.85 4.69 5.57
CA ASP A 45 20.55 5.46 6.78
C ASP A 45 21.82 5.91 7.52
N LYS A 46 22.74 6.56 6.78
CA LYS A 46 24.01 7.11 7.27
C LYS A 46 24.19 8.52 6.74
N ALA A 47 24.90 9.35 7.51
CA ALA A 47 25.11 10.76 7.17
C ALA A 47 25.94 10.97 5.90
N ASP A 48 26.83 10.04 5.61
CA ASP A 48 27.75 10.01 4.46
C ASP A 48 27.25 9.18 3.29
N ALA A 49 26.03 8.63 3.37
CA ALA A 49 25.43 7.92 2.23
C ALA A 49 25.23 8.86 1.04
N GLY A 50 25.89 8.54 -0.07
CA GLY A 50 25.83 9.33 -1.31
C GLY A 50 24.57 9.12 -2.15
N ALA A 51 23.67 8.21 -1.74
CA ALA A 51 22.44 7.88 -2.45
C ALA A 51 21.29 7.66 -1.46
N CYS A 52 20.09 8.03 -1.87
CA CYS A 52 18.85 7.65 -1.19
C CYS A 52 17.65 7.81 -2.14
N VAL A 53 16.71 6.88 -2.03
CA VAL A 53 15.49 6.82 -2.82
C VAL A 53 14.26 7.00 -1.92
N HIS A 54 13.10 7.22 -2.53
CA HIS A 54 11.87 7.42 -1.77
C HIS A 54 11.26 6.10 -1.31
N ALA A 55 11.41 5.04 -2.09
CA ALA A 55 10.95 3.71 -1.70
C ALA A 55 11.79 2.59 -2.31
N ILE A 56 11.69 1.41 -1.69
CA ILE A 56 12.23 0.15 -2.21
C ILE A 56 11.14 -0.93 -2.15
N VAL A 57 11.00 -1.69 -3.23
CA VAL A 57 9.98 -2.71 -3.44
C VAL A 57 10.60 -4.10 -3.33
N GLU A 58 10.04 -4.96 -2.49
CA GLU A 58 10.38 -6.39 -2.39
C GLU A 58 9.34 -7.28 -3.09
N PRO A 59 9.71 -8.48 -3.58
CA PRO A 59 8.81 -9.40 -4.27
C PRO A 59 7.72 -9.98 -3.36
N GLY A 60 7.86 -9.88 -2.04
CA GLY A 60 6.86 -10.31 -1.07
C GLY A 60 5.70 -9.32 -0.88
N GLY A 61 5.73 -8.17 -1.57
CA GLY A 61 4.72 -7.13 -1.47
C GLY A 61 4.99 -6.08 -0.40
N ASP A 62 6.06 -6.21 0.37
CA ASP A 62 6.52 -5.16 1.27
C ASP A 62 7.18 -4.04 0.46
N VAL A 63 6.70 -2.83 0.66
CA VAL A 63 7.23 -1.59 0.07
C VAL A 63 7.68 -0.67 1.20
N TYR A 64 8.96 -0.40 1.29
CA TYR A 64 9.52 0.45 2.32
C TYR A 64 9.61 1.89 1.83
N GLN A 65 8.83 2.79 2.40
CA GLN A 65 8.96 4.22 2.17
C GLN A 65 10.12 4.78 3.00
N LEU A 66 11.16 5.27 2.33
CA LEU A 66 12.43 5.66 2.93
C LEU A 66 12.59 7.18 3.09
N LEU A 67 11.86 7.96 2.29
CA LEU A 67 11.77 9.41 2.36
C LEU A 67 10.31 9.86 2.27
N PRO A 68 9.93 11.03 2.82
CA PRO A 68 8.70 11.69 2.44
C PRO A 68 8.65 11.87 0.92
N TRP A 69 7.49 11.64 0.31
CA TRP A 69 7.36 11.65 -1.16
C TRP A 69 7.77 12.97 -1.81
N ASP A 70 7.59 14.08 -1.11
CA ASP A 70 7.98 15.42 -1.54
C ASP A 70 9.40 15.83 -1.14
N CYS A 71 10.19 14.93 -0.60
CA CYS A 71 11.59 15.18 -0.27
C CYS A 71 12.47 14.99 -1.52
N ARG A 72 13.49 15.83 -1.70
CA ARG A 72 14.45 15.64 -2.79
C ARG A 72 15.33 14.42 -2.51
N GLY A 73 15.18 13.37 -3.30
CA GLY A 73 16.07 12.21 -3.28
C GLY A 73 17.44 12.46 -3.96
N TRP A 74 18.35 11.50 -3.79
CA TRP A 74 19.63 11.44 -4.53
C TRP A 74 19.71 10.08 -5.20
N HIS A 75 18.84 9.85 -6.20
CA HIS A 75 18.64 8.53 -6.80
C HIS A 75 19.10 8.41 -8.25
N CYS A 76 19.29 9.51 -8.96
CA CYS A 76 19.56 9.44 -10.40
C CYS A 76 20.78 10.25 -10.87
N GLY A 77 21.50 10.91 -9.97
CA GLY A 77 22.70 11.69 -10.34
C GLY A 77 22.46 12.89 -11.26
N GLY A 78 21.19 13.35 -11.41
CA GLY A 78 20.83 14.43 -12.31
C GLY A 78 19.62 15.24 -11.85
N ASP A 79 19.06 16.05 -12.77
CA ASP A 79 17.98 17.01 -12.51
C ASP A 79 16.67 16.34 -12.08
N ALA A 80 16.45 15.08 -12.47
CA ALA A 80 15.27 14.33 -12.07
C ALA A 80 15.18 14.14 -10.54
N ASN A 81 16.30 14.21 -9.79
CA ASN A 81 16.25 14.28 -8.32
C ASN A 81 15.40 15.43 -7.77
N GLY A 82 15.21 16.50 -8.57
CA GLY A 82 14.42 17.69 -8.20
C GLY A 82 12.95 17.62 -8.60
N THR A 83 12.52 16.58 -9.31
CA THR A 83 11.18 16.52 -9.90
C THR A 83 10.52 15.15 -9.84
N HIS A 84 11.30 14.07 -9.69
CA HIS A 84 10.79 12.70 -9.71
C HIS A 84 10.96 12.00 -8.37
N ILE A 85 9.95 11.22 -8.00
CA ILE A 85 10.06 10.24 -6.91
C ILE A 85 10.85 9.04 -7.46
N GLY A 86 11.98 8.70 -6.85
CA GLY A 86 12.77 7.53 -7.22
C GLY A 86 12.35 6.30 -6.41
N VAL A 87 12.13 5.18 -7.08
CA VAL A 87 11.74 3.90 -6.48
C VAL A 87 12.65 2.81 -6.97
N GLU A 88 13.26 2.07 -6.05
CA GLU A 88 14.09 0.90 -6.34
C GLU A 88 13.26 -0.39 -6.27
N MET A 89 13.55 -1.33 -7.14
CA MET A 89 13.16 -2.74 -6.97
C MET A 89 14.37 -3.55 -6.52
N THR A 90 14.16 -4.49 -5.58
CA THR A 90 15.19 -5.47 -5.24
C THR A 90 15.42 -6.44 -6.41
N GLU A 91 16.60 -7.03 -6.46
CA GLU A 91 16.99 -7.98 -7.51
C GLU A 91 17.16 -9.39 -6.94
N PRO A 92 16.90 -10.43 -7.76
CA PRO A 92 16.98 -11.82 -7.30
C PRO A 92 18.41 -12.22 -6.93
N ALA A 93 18.56 -13.05 -5.90
CA ALA A 93 19.85 -13.60 -5.50
C ALA A 93 20.41 -14.64 -6.50
N THR A 94 19.62 -15.02 -7.51
CA THR A 94 19.91 -16.04 -8.52
C THR A 94 20.53 -15.46 -9.79
N ILE A 95 21.03 -14.23 -9.74
CA ILE A 95 21.75 -13.60 -10.84
C ILE A 95 23.16 -13.21 -10.41
N TRP A 96 24.06 -13.00 -11.38
CA TRP A 96 25.40 -12.51 -11.18
C TRP A 96 25.78 -11.55 -12.29
N TYR A 97 26.22 -10.34 -11.93
CA TYR A 97 26.68 -9.33 -12.89
C TYR A 97 28.08 -9.68 -13.42
N THR A 98 28.22 -9.69 -14.74
CA THR A 98 29.47 -10.00 -15.44
C THR A 98 30.23 -8.77 -15.90
N GLY A 99 29.56 -7.61 -15.92
CA GLY A 99 30.12 -6.31 -16.23
C GLY A 99 29.05 -5.32 -16.68
N GLY A 100 29.10 -4.09 -16.17
CA GLY A 100 28.07 -3.08 -16.46
C GLY A 100 26.66 -3.56 -16.12
N SER A 101 25.79 -3.58 -17.13
CA SER A 101 24.40 -4.07 -17.00
C SER A 101 24.21 -5.53 -17.44
N ASP A 102 25.31 -6.24 -17.80
CA ASP A 102 25.23 -7.62 -18.24
C ASP A 102 25.25 -8.57 -17.04
N TRP A 103 24.39 -9.59 -17.08
CA TRP A 103 24.25 -10.57 -16.00
C TRP A 103 23.91 -11.97 -16.53
N VAL A 104 24.22 -12.96 -15.71
CA VAL A 104 23.91 -14.38 -15.95
C VAL A 104 23.10 -14.95 -14.79
N GLU A 105 22.31 -15.97 -15.06
CA GLU A 105 21.66 -16.75 -14.02
C GLU A 105 22.65 -17.70 -13.35
N THR A 106 22.59 -17.76 -12.03
CA THR A 106 23.43 -18.63 -11.18
C THR A 106 22.61 -19.66 -10.40
N GLY A 107 21.30 -19.70 -10.62
CA GLY A 107 20.37 -20.57 -9.91
C GLY A 107 19.20 -21.04 -10.79
N ASP A 108 18.10 -21.43 -10.16
CA ASP A 108 16.87 -21.81 -10.88
C ASP A 108 16.22 -20.57 -11.51
N GLY A 109 16.17 -20.53 -12.84
CA GLY A 109 15.56 -19.43 -13.62
C GLY A 109 14.10 -19.13 -13.26
N ARG A 110 13.34 -20.14 -12.80
CA ARG A 110 11.97 -19.91 -12.31
C ARG A 110 11.94 -19.03 -11.07
N ASN A 111 12.93 -19.14 -10.19
CA ASN A 111 13.04 -18.27 -9.01
C ASN A 111 13.41 -16.83 -9.42
N THR A 112 14.25 -16.67 -10.44
CA THR A 112 14.61 -15.36 -11.02
C THR A 112 13.37 -14.67 -11.61
N GLU A 113 12.64 -15.37 -12.46
CA GLU A 113 11.42 -14.89 -13.11
C GLU A 113 10.35 -14.54 -12.07
N SER A 114 10.11 -15.41 -11.09
CA SER A 114 9.16 -15.20 -10.01
C SER A 114 9.47 -13.93 -9.21
N HIS A 115 10.74 -13.70 -8.88
CA HIS A 115 11.17 -12.49 -8.17
C HIS A 115 10.91 -11.23 -9.00
N VAL A 116 11.37 -11.22 -10.26
CA VAL A 116 11.24 -10.07 -11.15
C VAL A 116 9.77 -9.74 -11.40
N SER A 117 8.95 -10.75 -11.71
CA SER A 117 7.51 -10.57 -11.95
C SER A 117 6.76 -10.06 -10.72
N ALA A 118 7.10 -10.56 -9.54
CA ALA A 118 6.48 -10.11 -8.29
C ALA A 118 6.90 -8.67 -7.93
N ALA A 119 8.18 -8.32 -8.03
CA ALA A 119 8.66 -6.95 -7.80
C ALA A 119 8.03 -5.97 -8.79
N TYR A 120 7.95 -6.34 -10.08
CA TYR A 120 7.26 -5.57 -11.12
C TYR A 120 5.80 -5.29 -10.74
N LYS A 121 5.04 -6.33 -10.37
CA LYS A 121 3.64 -6.21 -9.97
C LYS A 121 3.47 -5.16 -8.85
N TYR A 122 4.27 -5.26 -7.80
CA TYR A 122 4.15 -4.33 -6.67
C TYR A 122 4.70 -2.93 -6.98
N ALA A 123 5.63 -2.80 -7.93
CA ALA A 123 6.02 -1.51 -8.47
C ALA A 123 4.86 -0.85 -9.24
N VAL A 124 4.11 -1.60 -10.07
CA VAL A 124 2.88 -1.11 -10.72
C VAL A 124 1.88 -0.59 -9.70
N GLU A 125 1.62 -1.35 -8.63
CA GLU A 125 0.69 -0.93 -7.57
C GLU A 125 1.14 0.37 -6.87
N LEU A 126 2.43 0.50 -6.55
CA LEU A 126 3.00 1.70 -5.94
C LEU A 126 2.92 2.91 -6.88
N PHE A 127 3.27 2.72 -8.15
CA PHE A 127 3.23 3.80 -9.14
C PHE A 127 1.81 4.27 -9.43
N ALA A 128 0.84 3.37 -9.52
CA ALA A 128 -0.57 3.71 -9.63
C ALA A 128 -1.06 4.55 -8.42
N TYR A 129 -0.66 4.14 -7.21
CA TYR A 129 -0.93 4.88 -5.98
C TYR A 129 -0.33 6.30 -6.02
N LEU A 130 0.94 6.43 -6.41
CA LEU A 130 1.64 7.73 -6.49
C LEU A 130 1.09 8.61 -7.62
N CYS A 131 0.78 8.05 -8.78
CA CYS A 131 0.16 8.78 -9.89
C CYS A 131 -1.17 9.39 -9.48
N ARG A 132 -2.00 8.67 -8.73
CA ARG A 132 -3.26 9.22 -8.19
C ARG A 132 -3.01 10.29 -7.15
N MET A 133 -2.11 10.05 -6.21
CA MET A 133 -1.77 11.00 -5.15
C MET A 133 -1.35 12.37 -5.71
N TYR A 134 -0.62 12.38 -6.83
CA TYR A 134 -0.07 13.59 -7.43
C TYR A 134 -0.80 14.06 -8.69
N GLY A 135 -1.88 13.39 -9.09
CA GLY A 135 -2.62 13.72 -10.31
C GLY A 135 -1.78 13.53 -11.59
N LEU A 136 -0.90 12.52 -11.62
CA LEU A 136 0.00 12.26 -12.73
C LEU A 136 -0.63 11.30 -13.74
N ASP A 137 -0.48 11.60 -15.03
CA ASP A 137 -0.81 10.66 -16.11
C ASP A 137 0.39 9.76 -16.40
N PRO A 138 0.36 8.45 -16.13
CA PRO A 138 1.50 7.57 -16.37
C PRO A 138 1.87 7.42 -17.84
N LEU A 139 0.95 7.73 -18.76
CA LEU A 139 1.17 7.67 -20.22
C LEU A 139 1.76 8.95 -20.77
N ALA A 140 1.70 10.07 -20.01
CA ALA A 140 2.28 11.33 -20.46
C ALA A 140 3.79 11.26 -20.52
N ASP A 141 4.35 11.91 -21.56
CA ASP A 141 5.79 11.89 -21.81
C ASP A 141 6.59 12.44 -20.62
N GLY A 142 7.60 11.69 -20.20
CA GLY A 142 8.49 12.08 -19.10
C GLY A 142 7.90 11.94 -17.69
N VAL A 143 6.66 11.46 -17.51
CA VAL A 143 6.03 11.31 -16.20
C VAL A 143 6.47 10.03 -15.49
N VAL A 144 6.33 8.87 -16.13
CA VAL A 144 6.85 7.61 -15.61
C VAL A 144 8.01 7.17 -16.50
N ILE A 145 9.21 7.18 -15.96
CA ILE A 145 10.44 6.88 -16.69
C ILE A 145 11.30 5.88 -15.91
N SER A 146 12.18 5.17 -16.63
CA SER A 146 13.29 4.43 -16.05
C SER A 146 14.53 5.32 -15.88
N HIS A 147 15.54 4.83 -15.16
CA HIS A 147 16.83 5.51 -15.08
C HIS A 147 17.46 5.67 -16.50
N SER A 148 17.44 4.60 -17.29
CA SER A 148 17.93 4.59 -18.66
C SER A 148 17.22 5.62 -19.56
N GLU A 149 15.90 5.76 -19.44
CA GLU A 149 15.14 6.79 -20.15
C GLU A 149 15.49 8.21 -19.64
N GLY A 150 15.72 8.37 -18.34
CA GLY A 150 16.18 9.62 -17.72
C GLY A 150 17.55 10.04 -18.25
N TYR A 151 18.47 9.10 -18.44
CA TYR A 151 19.77 9.34 -19.07
C TYR A 151 19.62 9.82 -20.52
N LYS A 152 18.80 9.14 -21.31
CA LYS A 152 18.53 9.52 -22.71
C LYS A 152 17.91 10.92 -22.82
N ARG A 153 17.22 11.37 -21.80
CA ARG A 153 16.64 12.72 -21.67
C ARG A 153 17.61 13.76 -21.12
N GLY A 154 18.82 13.36 -20.71
CA GLY A 154 19.81 14.25 -20.11
C GLY A 154 19.51 14.71 -18.68
N ILE A 155 18.60 14.04 -17.97
CA ILE A 155 18.18 14.39 -16.61
C ILE A 155 18.61 13.37 -15.54
N ALA A 156 19.35 12.33 -15.93
CA ALA A 156 19.92 11.31 -15.04
C ALA A 156 21.30 10.90 -15.51
N SER A 157 22.08 10.26 -14.63
CA SER A 157 23.38 9.64 -14.95
C SER A 157 23.23 8.40 -15.83
N ASN A 158 24.32 7.94 -16.42
CA ASN A 158 24.29 6.77 -17.31
C ASN A 158 24.18 5.45 -16.55
N HIS A 159 22.95 4.92 -16.49
CA HIS A 159 22.67 3.59 -15.94
C HIS A 159 21.65 2.86 -16.83
N GLY A 160 21.73 1.52 -16.86
CA GLY A 160 20.89 0.67 -17.72
C GLY A 160 19.61 0.15 -17.05
N ASP A 161 19.39 0.50 -15.79
CA ASP A 161 18.23 0.05 -15.03
C ASP A 161 16.95 0.80 -15.44
N VAL A 162 15.91 0.14 -15.51
CA VAL A 162 15.52 -1.23 -15.09
C VAL A 162 15.48 -2.21 -16.28
N GLU A 163 15.63 -1.73 -17.52
CA GLU A 163 15.42 -2.48 -18.75
C GLU A 163 16.43 -3.62 -18.91
N HIS A 164 17.63 -3.53 -18.33
CA HIS A 164 18.65 -4.57 -18.42
C HIS A 164 18.17 -5.93 -17.82
N ILE A 165 17.31 -5.90 -16.79
CA ILE A 165 16.67 -7.12 -16.25
C ILE A 165 15.38 -7.42 -17.01
N TRP A 166 14.51 -6.43 -17.17
CA TRP A 166 13.16 -6.61 -17.67
C TRP A 166 13.08 -7.26 -19.05
N LYS A 167 13.99 -6.87 -19.97
CA LYS A 167 14.04 -7.42 -21.33
C LYS A 167 14.04 -8.94 -21.40
N ARG A 168 14.71 -9.58 -20.44
CA ARG A 168 14.84 -11.05 -20.43
C ARG A 168 13.53 -11.76 -20.12
N PHE A 169 12.61 -11.04 -19.46
CA PHE A 169 11.29 -11.55 -19.04
C PHE A 169 10.15 -10.94 -19.86
N GLY A 170 10.46 -10.33 -21.01
CA GLY A 170 9.45 -9.75 -21.89
C GLY A 170 8.77 -8.49 -21.34
N LEU A 171 9.31 -7.89 -20.26
CA LEU A 171 8.80 -6.68 -19.67
C LEU A 171 9.41 -5.42 -20.33
N SER A 172 8.65 -4.34 -20.36
CA SER A 172 9.09 -3.07 -20.96
C SER A 172 8.49 -1.87 -20.24
N MET A 173 9.11 -0.70 -20.41
CA MET A 173 8.57 0.56 -19.88
C MET A 173 7.24 0.95 -20.52
N GLY A 174 7.00 0.59 -21.76
CA GLY A 174 5.69 0.77 -22.42
C GLY A 174 4.61 0.00 -21.70
N GLN A 175 4.82 -1.30 -21.49
CA GLN A 175 3.87 -2.15 -20.76
C GLN A 175 3.72 -1.68 -19.30
N PHE A 176 4.80 -1.28 -18.63
CA PHE A 176 4.74 -0.78 -17.26
C PHE A 176 3.80 0.43 -17.11
N ARG A 177 3.87 1.39 -18.03
CA ARG A 177 2.98 2.57 -18.04
C ARG A 177 1.52 2.17 -18.27
N GLU A 178 1.26 1.25 -19.20
CA GLU A 178 -0.10 0.74 -19.47
C GLU A 178 -0.66 -0.04 -18.25
N ASP A 179 0.16 -0.87 -17.61
CA ASP A 179 -0.25 -1.60 -16.41
C ASP A 179 -0.55 -0.65 -15.25
N ILE A 180 0.22 0.44 -15.09
CA ILE A 180 -0.07 1.50 -14.11
C ILE A 180 -1.42 2.16 -14.44
N ARG A 181 -1.66 2.52 -15.70
CA ARG A 181 -2.94 3.10 -16.15
C ARG A 181 -4.09 2.15 -15.85
N ALA A 182 -3.98 0.88 -16.23
CA ALA A 182 -4.98 -0.14 -15.96
C ALA A 182 -5.24 -0.31 -14.46
N ALA A 183 -4.19 -0.29 -13.63
CA ALA A 183 -4.32 -0.33 -12.17
C ALA A 183 -5.01 0.92 -11.61
N MET A 184 -4.80 2.10 -12.20
CA MET A 184 -5.52 3.32 -11.86
C MET A 184 -6.99 3.23 -12.25
N ASP A 185 -7.31 2.79 -13.47
CA ASP A 185 -8.69 2.70 -14.00
C ASP A 185 -9.49 1.59 -13.28
N GLY A 186 -8.87 0.45 -13.01
CA GLY A 186 -9.48 -0.65 -12.25
C GLY A 186 -9.90 -0.25 -10.82
N LEU A 187 -9.31 0.80 -10.28
CA LEU A 187 -9.70 1.40 -9.01
C LEU A 187 -10.80 2.50 -9.19
N GLU A 188 -10.93 3.13 -10.35
CA GLU A 188 -11.96 4.16 -10.65
C GLU A 188 -13.31 3.54 -11.03
N THR A 189 -13.35 2.37 -11.68
CA THR A 189 -14.59 1.68 -12.04
C THR A 189 -15.36 1.14 -10.83
N GLY A 190 -14.80 1.24 -9.63
CA GLY A 190 -15.51 1.04 -8.36
C GLY A 190 -16.36 2.23 -7.92
N SER A 191 -16.36 3.37 -8.64
CA SER A 191 -17.01 4.65 -8.23
C SER A 191 -18.01 5.20 -9.26
N GLY A 192 -18.73 4.38 -10.04
CA GLY A 192 -19.72 4.95 -10.93
C GLY A 192 -20.59 3.95 -11.71
N SER A 193 -21.89 3.98 -11.41
CA SER A 193 -23.05 3.58 -12.22
C SER A 193 -23.37 2.10 -12.34
N GLY A 194 -24.58 1.76 -11.93
CA GLY A 194 -25.19 0.44 -11.94
C GLY A 194 -25.37 -0.16 -13.33
N GLY A 195 -25.29 -1.48 -13.39
CA GLY A 195 -25.64 -2.35 -14.55
C GLY A 195 -25.06 -3.75 -14.37
N ASN A 196 -25.87 -4.62 -13.89
CA ASN A 196 -26.02 -6.06 -14.04
C ASN A 196 -24.86 -6.93 -14.60
N GLY A 197 -24.36 -7.85 -13.77
CA GLY A 197 -24.01 -9.23 -14.15
C GLY A 197 -22.61 -9.49 -14.71
N GLY A 198 -21.81 -10.24 -13.98
CA GLY A 198 -20.69 -10.99 -14.55
C GLY A 198 -19.44 -11.00 -13.67
N SER A 199 -19.13 -12.19 -13.17
CA SER A 199 -17.86 -12.52 -12.50
C SER A 199 -16.66 -12.06 -13.33
N GLY A 200 -15.80 -11.24 -12.73
CA GLY A 200 -14.50 -10.92 -13.29
C GLY A 200 -13.52 -10.71 -12.14
N ASP A 201 -12.62 -11.68 -11.95
CA ASP A 201 -11.50 -11.58 -11.01
C ASP A 201 -10.59 -10.42 -11.45
N GLY A 202 -10.79 -9.25 -10.83
CA GLY A 202 -9.92 -8.09 -10.99
C GLY A 202 -8.68 -8.27 -10.13
N VAL A 203 -7.54 -8.41 -10.78
CA VAL A 203 -6.22 -8.44 -10.15
C VAL A 203 -5.84 -7.06 -9.63
N SER A 204 -6.19 -6.78 -8.38
CA SER A 204 -5.42 -5.88 -7.53
C SER A 204 -5.60 -6.34 -6.10
N GLY A 205 -4.51 -6.85 -5.48
CA GLY A 205 -4.55 -7.43 -4.13
C GLY A 205 -4.80 -6.43 -3.00
N LEU A 206 -5.26 -5.23 -3.29
CA LEU A 206 -5.59 -4.21 -2.30
C LEU A 206 -7.10 -3.95 -2.31
N THR A 207 -7.69 -4.11 -1.14
CA THR A 207 -9.11 -3.78 -0.94
C THR A 207 -9.22 -2.34 -0.44
N GLY A 208 -9.92 -1.49 -1.19
CA GLY A 208 -10.22 -0.11 -0.75
C GLY A 208 -11.05 -0.11 0.52
N ILE A 209 -10.73 0.81 1.44
CA ILE A 209 -11.53 1.04 2.66
C ILE A 209 -12.82 1.80 2.31
N MET A 210 -12.73 2.79 1.41
CA MET A 210 -13.89 3.53 0.91
C MET A 210 -14.65 2.74 -0.15
N GLY A 211 -15.96 2.94 -0.24
CA GLY A 211 -16.83 2.35 -1.26
C GLY A 211 -17.97 1.50 -0.71
N LYS A 212 -18.65 0.78 -1.60
CA LYS A 212 -19.74 -0.13 -1.23
C LYS A 212 -19.20 -1.48 -0.79
N ALA A 213 -19.82 -2.08 0.22
CA ALA A 213 -19.52 -3.43 0.64
C ALA A 213 -19.78 -4.45 -0.48
N ALA A 214 -18.85 -5.38 -0.69
CA ALA A 214 -18.99 -6.47 -1.64
C ALA A 214 -19.69 -7.69 -1.01
N ALA A 215 -19.66 -7.85 0.31
CA ALA A 215 -20.32 -8.93 1.02
C ALA A 215 -21.69 -8.51 1.53
N THR A 216 -22.67 -9.44 1.46
CA THR A 216 -23.99 -9.24 2.07
C THR A 216 -23.99 -9.64 3.55
N ALA A 217 -24.98 -9.14 4.32
CA ALA A 217 -25.13 -9.51 5.73
C ALA A 217 -25.29 -11.02 5.92
N GLU A 218 -25.96 -11.71 5.00
CA GLU A 218 -26.15 -13.17 5.04
C GLU A 218 -24.80 -13.88 4.94
N ARG A 219 -23.97 -13.54 3.95
CA ARG A 219 -22.61 -14.13 3.79
C ARG A 219 -21.72 -13.86 4.99
N MET A 220 -21.81 -12.66 5.57
CA MET A 220 -21.06 -12.29 6.77
C MET A 220 -21.52 -13.13 7.98
N ARG A 221 -22.84 -13.32 8.18
CA ARG A 221 -23.38 -14.20 9.24
C ARG A 221 -22.97 -15.66 9.05
N GLU A 222 -23.03 -16.17 7.82
CA GLU A 222 -22.57 -17.52 7.49
C GLU A 222 -21.08 -17.73 7.80
N TYR A 223 -20.27 -16.71 7.50
CA TYR A 223 -18.85 -16.72 7.85
C TYR A 223 -18.64 -16.84 9.36
N VAL A 224 -19.35 -16.03 10.17
CA VAL A 224 -19.28 -16.09 11.63
C VAL A 224 -19.69 -17.49 12.11
N LYS A 225 -20.85 -18.01 11.70
CA LYS A 225 -21.34 -19.35 12.10
C LYS A 225 -20.34 -20.45 11.77
N ARG A 226 -19.65 -20.35 10.63
CA ARG A 226 -18.64 -21.35 10.23
C ARG A 226 -17.37 -21.26 11.08
N LYS A 227 -16.94 -20.04 11.45
CA LYS A 227 -15.69 -19.81 12.18
C LYS A 227 -15.86 -19.85 13.72
N ASN A 228 -17.02 -19.51 14.18
CA ASN A 228 -17.43 -19.50 15.59
C ASN A 228 -18.85 -20.08 15.68
N PRO A 229 -19.00 -21.42 15.68
CA PRO A 229 -20.32 -22.08 15.75
C PRO A 229 -21.13 -21.70 17.00
N ASP A 230 -20.46 -21.33 18.08
CA ASP A 230 -21.06 -20.96 19.37
C ASP A 230 -21.31 -19.44 19.50
N ALA A 231 -21.19 -18.70 18.37
CA ALA A 231 -21.43 -17.27 18.38
C ALA A 231 -22.80 -16.91 18.93
N ALA A 232 -22.84 -16.00 19.89
CA ALA A 232 -24.09 -15.54 20.48
C ALA A 232 -24.99 -14.91 19.41
N GLN A 233 -26.32 -15.05 19.56
CA GLN A 233 -27.29 -14.48 18.62
C GLN A 233 -27.14 -12.95 18.48
N SER A 234 -26.70 -12.26 19.54
CA SER A 234 -26.39 -10.82 19.53
C SER A 234 -25.30 -10.47 18.49
N VAL A 235 -24.27 -11.32 18.35
CA VAL A 235 -23.22 -11.16 17.34
C VAL A 235 -23.81 -11.25 15.92
N LEU A 236 -24.67 -12.24 15.68
CA LEU A 236 -25.30 -12.40 14.37
C LEU A 236 -26.28 -11.24 14.04
N ASN A 237 -26.93 -10.70 15.08
CA ASN A 237 -27.86 -9.58 14.93
C ASN A 237 -27.18 -8.24 14.65
N MET A 238 -25.94 -8.04 15.13
CA MET A 238 -25.21 -6.79 14.87
C MET A 238 -24.53 -6.75 13.49
N VAL A 239 -24.36 -7.88 12.79
CA VAL A 239 -23.68 -7.94 11.47
C VAL A 239 -24.21 -6.90 10.47
N PRO A 240 -25.53 -6.67 10.31
CA PRO A 240 -26.04 -5.66 9.37
C PRO A 240 -25.61 -4.24 9.72
N LEU A 241 -25.25 -3.95 10.97
CA LEU A 241 -24.81 -2.62 11.40
C LEU A 241 -23.51 -2.19 10.74
N TYR A 242 -22.62 -3.15 10.43
CA TYR A 242 -21.41 -2.84 9.65
C TYR A 242 -21.74 -2.27 8.28
N LEU A 243 -22.76 -2.86 7.61
CA LEU A 243 -23.18 -2.39 6.28
C LEU A 243 -23.87 -1.03 6.35
N SER A 244 -24.79 -0.83 7.30
CA SER A 244 -25.52 0.43 7.42
C SER A 244 -24.64 1.60 7.88
N GLU A 245 -23.77 1.41 8.87
CA GLU A 245 -22.83 2.45 9.30
C GLU A 245 -21.77 2.72 8.24
N GLY A 246 -21.31 1.65 7.55
CA GLY A 246 -20.38 1.77 6.43
C GLY A 246 -20.98 2.56 5.27
N GLU A 247 -22.20 2.25 4.85
CA GLU A 247 -22.91 2.96 3.78
C GLU A 247 -23.09 4.46 4.12
N THR A 248 -23.44 4.76 5.37
CA THR A 248 -23.60 6.14 5.83
C THR A 248 -22.32 6.95 5.71
N GLU A 249 -21.17 6.39 6.07
CA GLU A 249 -19.88 7.08 6.05
C GLU A 249 -19.13 6.91 4.72
N GLY A 250 -19.66 6.13 3.76
CA GLY A 250 -18.99 5.80 2.50
C GLY A 250 -17.85 4.81 2.66
N VAL A 251 -17.79 4.09 3.77
CA VAL A 251 -16.77 3.07 4.11
C VAL A 251 -17.31 1.69 3.79
N ARG A 252 -16.47 0.79 3.28
CA ARG A 252 -16.84 -0.61 3.08
C ARG A 252 -17.08 -1.31 4.41
N GLY A 253 -18.35 -1.54 4.74
CA GLY A 253 -18.75 -2.22 5.97
C GLY A 253 -18.24 -3.66 6.07
N ASP A 254 -18.04 -4.35 4.95
CA ASP A 254 -17.44 -5.69 4.91
C ASP A 254 -15.94 -5.68 5.28
N VAL A 255 -15.22 -4.62 4.98
CA VAL A 255 -13.83 -4.40 5.42
C VAL A 255 -13.77 -4.19 6.94
N ALA A 256 -14.63 -3.34 7.49
CA ALA A 256 -14.73 -3.13 8.93
C ALA A 256 -15.10 -4.43 9.67
N PHE A 257 -16.03 -5.21 9.11
CA PHE A 257 -16.39 -6.52 9.63
C PHE A 257 -15.22 -7.52 9.60
N ALA A 258 -14.48 -7.58 8.50
CA ALA A 258 -13.31 -8.46 8.37
C ALA A 258 -12.22 -8.08 9.40
N GLN A 259 -11.98 -6.80 9.64
CA GLN A 259 -11.10 -6.32 10.69
C GLN A 259 -11.59 -6.81 12.07
N SER A 260 -12.88 -6.67 12.36
CA SER A 260 -13.43 -7.15 13.63
C SER A 260 -13.29 -8.67 13.82
N CYS A 261 -13.47 -9.45 12.76
CA CYS A 261 -13.20 -10.89 12.80
C CYS A 261 -11.74 -11.18 13.17
N LEU A 262 -10.79 -10.42 12.63
CA LEU A 262 -9.37 -10.57 12.92
C LEU A 262 -9.05 -10.19 14.37
N GLU A 263 -9.47 -9.00 14.80
CA GLU A 263 -9.14 -8.41 16.10
C GLU A 263 -9.77 -9.16 17.30
N THR A 264 -10.93 -9.80 17.07
CA THR A 264 -11.67 -10.52 18.14
C THR A 264 -11.58 -12.04 18.03
N GLY A 265 -10.78 -12.58 17.14
CA GLY A 265 -10.73 -14.01 16.85
C GLY A 265 -12.10 -14.56 16.39
N ASN A 266 -12.74 -13.91 15.41
CA ASN A 266 -14.09 -14.22 14.91
C ASN A 266 -15.16 -14.13 16.02
N PHE A 267 -15.09 -13.06 16.81
CA PHE A 267 -16.02 -12.80 17.93
C PHE A 267 -16.00 -13.85 19.06
N THR A 268 -14.93 -14.61 19.19
CA THR A 268 -14.69 -15.44 20.38
C THR A 268 -14.12 -14.64 21.54
N PHE A 269 -13.44 -13.52 21.23
CA PHE A 269 -12.68 -12.67 22.15
C PHE A 269 -11.59 -13.42 22.95
N SER A 270 -11.25 -14.63 22.54
CA SER A 270 -10.19 -15.41 23.18
C SER A 270 -8.83 -14.74 22.96
N GLY A 271 -8.17 -14.34 24.03
CA GLY A 271 -6.90 -13.62 24.00
C GLY A 271 -7.01 -12.15 23.56
N SER A 272 -8.22 -11.62 23.36
CA SER A 272 -8.43 -10.22 23.03
C SER A 272 -8.23 -9.31 24.26
N ALA A 273 -7.74 -8.09 24.03
CA ALA A 273 -7.62 -7.05 25.06
C ALA A 273 -8.97 -6.39 25.41
N VAL A 274 -10.02 -6.68 24.63
CA VAL A 274 -11.40 -6.21 24.84
C VAL A 274 -12.35 -7.37 25.05
N THR A 275 -13.48 -7.10 25.68
CA THR A 275 -14.52 -8.11 25.97
C THR A 275 -15.81 -7.80 25.17
N PRO A 276 -16.70 -8.79 25.00
CA PRO A 276 -17.99 -8.58 24.29
C PRO A 276 -18.83 -7.44 24.87
N GLU A 277 -18.82 -7.27 26.21
CA GLU A 277 -19.61 -6.25 26.90
C GLU A 277 -19.15 -4.83 26.64
N GLN A 278 -17.92 -4.65 26.12
CA GLN A 278 -17.41 -3.34 25.76
C GLN A 278 -17.96 -2.84 24.41
N ASN A 279 -18.64 -3.67 23.62
CA ASN A 279 -19.08 -3.33 22.26
C ASN A 279 -17.95 -2.77 21.37
N ASN A 280 -16.72 -3.22 21.62
CA ASN A 280 -15.49 -2.77 20.95
C ASN A 280 -14.91 -3.93 20.14
N PHE A 281 -15.15 -3.90 18.84
CA PHE A 281 -14.84 -5.01 17.94
C PHE A 281 -13.52 -4.83 17.15
N ALA A 282 -12.81 -3.74 17.40
CA ALA A 282 -11.56 -3.41 16.72
C ALA A 282 -10.42 -2.98 17.67
N GLY A 283 -10.53 -3.34 18.95
CA GLY A 283 -9.50 -2.99 19.94
C GLY A 283 -9.28 -1.48 20.12
N MET A 284 -10.30 -0.67 19.82
CA MET A 284 -10.19 0.78 19.89
C MET A 284 -9.73 1.24 21.29
N GLY A 285 -8.68 2.09 21.33
CA GLY A 285 -8.12 2.61 22.57
C GLY A 285 -7.14 1.67 23.29
N VAL A 286 -6.89 0.47 22.80
CA VAL A 286 -5.83 -0.42 23.32
C VAL A 286 -4.48 0.12 22.81
N THR A 287 -3.67 0.69 23.70
CA THR A 287 -2.39 1.33 23.32
C THR A 287 -1.17 0.50 23.74
N ARG A 288 -1.34 -0.48 24.61
CA ARG A 288 -0.30 -1.42 25.10
C ARG A 288 -0.94 -2.58 25.85
N ASN A 289 -0.18 -3.64 26.08
CA ASN A 289 -0.63 -4.77 26.89
C ASN A 289 -1.13 -4.31 28.27
N GLY A 290 -2.29 -4.83 28.69
CA GLY A 290 -2.93 -4.52 29.97
C GLY A 290 -3.74 -3.22 30.01
N VAL A 291 -3.81 -2.46 28.92
CA VAL A 291 -4.70 -1.30 28.81
C VAL A 291 -6.07 -1.77 28.33
N LYS A 292 -7.10 -1.47 29.14
CA LYS A 292 -8.49 -1.66 28.73
C LYS A 292 -8.82 -0.75 27.54
N GLY A 293 -9.33 -1.32 26.45
CA GLY A 293 -9.85 -0.54 25.33
C GLY A 293 -11.08 0.30 25.71
N LEU A 294 -11.57 1.07 24.74
CA LEU A 294 -12.80 1.84 24.88
C LEU A 294 -14.01 0.91 25.11
N SER A 295 -15.04 1.44 25.74
CA SER A 295 -16.34 0.79 25.87
C SER A 295 -17.42 1.68 25.29
N PHE A 296 -18.41 1.07 24.61
CA PHE A 296 -19.50 1.77 23.96
C PHE A 296 -20.84 1.24 24.49
N ASP A 297 -21.83 2.12 24.62
CA ASP A 297 -23.15 1.77 25.17
C ASP A 297 -23.90 0.76 24.27
N THR A 298 -23.64 0.77 22.97
CA THR A 298 -24.27 -0.13 22.01
C THR A 298 -23.27 -0.67 20.99
N ALA A 299 -23.55 -1.83 20.41
CA ALA A 299 -22.77 -2.39 19.29
C ALA A 299 -22.71 -1.42 18.10
N GLN A 300 -23.80 -0.67 17.83
CA GLN A 300 -23.84 0.31 16.76
C GLN A 300 -22.80 1.42 16.96
N LEU A 301 -22.68 1.96 18.17
CA LEU A 301 -21.70 3.01 18.48
C LEU A 301 -20.26 2.48 18.37
N GLY A 302 -19.99 1.26 18.83
CA GLY A 302 -18.67 0.66 18.67
C GLY A 302 -18.28 0.44 17.21
N ILE A 303 -19.22 -0.04 16.38
CA ILE A 303 -19.03 -0.20 14.94
C ILE A 303 -18.86 1.17 14.24
N ARG A 304 -19.66 2.18 14.61
CA ARG A 304 -19.53 3.57 14.09
C ARG A 304 -18.15 4.15 14.40
N CYS A 305 -17.66 3.99 15.63
CA CYS A 305 -16.34 4.45 16.01
C CYS A 305 -15.24 3.82 15.13
N GLN A 306 -15.31 2.52 14.92
CA GLN A 306 -14.39 1.79 14.03
C GLN A 306 -14.46 2.29 12.60
N ILE A 307 -15.67 2.46 12.05
CA ILE A 307 -15.87 2.95 10.68
C ILE A 307 -15.36 4.38 10.51
N GLN A 308 -15.58 5.26 11.46
CA GLN A 308 -15.05 6.62 11.46
C GLN A 308 -13.51 6.61 11.52
N HIS A 309 -12.93 5.71 12.29
CA HIS A 309 -11.48 5.54 12.35
C HIS A 309 -10.89 5.05 11.02
N LEU A 310 -11.53 4.08 10.38
CA LEU A 310 -11.17 3.61 9.03
C LEU A 310 -11.30 4.74 7.99
N LYS A 311 -12.38 5.55 8.05
CA LYS A 311 -12.55 6.73 7.18
C LYS A 311 -11.43 7.75 7.39
N ALA A 312 -10.97 7.94 8.64
CA ALA A 312 -9.87 8.84 8.92
C ALA A 312 -8.59 8.40 8.19
N TYR A 313 -8.28 7.12 8.18
CA TYR A 313 -7.14 6.60 7.41
C TYR A 313 -7.36 6.66 5.90
N ALA A 314 -8.57 6.40 5.45
CA ALA A 314 -8.87 6.19 4.04
C ALA A 314 -8.98 7.47 3.21
N CYS A 315 -9.51 8.55 3.78
CA CYS A 315 -9.77 9.77 3.03
C CYS A 315 -9.78 11.05 3.89
N THR A 316 -9.86 12.20 3.23
CA THR A 316 -9.94 13.53 3.86
C THR A 316 -11.37 14.06 3.98
N GLU A 317 -12.39 13.33 3.50
CA GLU A 317 -13.79 13.72 3.55
C GLU A 317 -14.30 13.87 4.99
N ALA A 318 -15.21 14.80 5.22
CA ALA A 318 -15.85 14.99 6.52
C ALA A 318 -16.67 13.74 6.93
N LEU A 319 -16.83 13.54 8.22
CA LEU A 319 -17.78 12.56 8.75
C LEU A 319 -19.21 13.00 8.46
N VAL A 320 -20.10 12.03 8.22
CA VAL A 320 -21.55 12.25 8.06
C VAL A 320 -22.24 12.30 9.43
N ASN A 321 -21.89 11.35 10.29
CA ASN A 321 -22.38 11.32 11.67
C ASN A 321 -21.47 12.13 12.61
N GLU A 322 -22.03 12.48 13.78
CA GLU A 322 -21.23 13.05 14.87
C GLU A 322 -20.00 12.17 15.16
N ASN A 323 -18.86 12.82 15.36
CA ASN A 323 -17.61 12.12 15.65
C ASN A 323 -17.61 11.50 17.04
N ILE A 324 -17.61 10.18 17.10
CA ILE A 324 -17.48 9.41 18.34
C ILE A 324 -16.14 8.71 18.48
N ASP A 325 -15.24 8.82 17.48
CA ASP A 325 -13.88 8.30 17.56
C ASP A 325 -12.95 9.32 18.23
N PRO A 326 -12.53 9.10 19.49
CA PRO A 326 -11.65 10.03 20.19
C PRO A 326 -10.25 10.12 19.59
N ARG A 327 -9.89 9.17 18.74
CA ARG A 327 -8.58 9.10 18.08
C ARG A 327 -8.58 9.70 16.68
N PHE A 328 -9.73 10.04 16.12
CA PHE A 328 -9.89 10.61 14.78
C PHE A 328 -8.93 11.78 14.49
N LYS A 329 -8.77 12.68 15.46
CA LYS A 329 -7.91 13.86 15.35
C LYS A 329 -6.41 13.58 15.33
N TYR A 330 -5.99 12.36 15.70
CA TYR A 330 -4.59 11.96 15.72
C TYR A 330 -4.17 11.21 14.45
N VAL A 331 -5.12 10.86 13.59
CA VAL A 331 -4.84 10.18 12.33
C VAL A 331 -4.46 11.21 11.27
N VAL A 332 -3.36 10.96 10.56
CA VAL A 332 -3.03 11.70 9.34
C VAL A 332 -4.07 11.28 8.28
N ARG A 333 -4.98 12.21 7.95
CA ARG A 333 -6.14 11.91 7.11
C ARG A 333 -5.74 11.45 5.72
N GLY A 334 -6.36 10.35 5.24
CA GLY A 334 -6.13 9.81 3.91
C GLY A 334 -4.79 9.09 3.71
N CYS A 335 -4.08 8.76 4.81
CA CYS A 335 -2.74 8.15 4.71
C CYS A 335 -2.72 6.65 4.37
N ALA A 336 -3.86 5.95 4.50
CA ALA A 336 -3.98 4.52 4.22
C ALA A 336 -5.36 4.16 3.64
N PRO A 337 -5.58 4.37 2.33
CA PRO A 337 -6.89 4.16 1.71
C PRO A 337 -7.24 2.68 1.45
N TYR A 338 -6.32 1.76 1.70
CA TYR A 338 -6.47 0.33 1.41
C TYR A 338 -6.09 -0.55 2.60
N VAL A 339 -6.60 -1.78 2.61
CA VAL A 339 -6.26 -2.89 3.52
C VAL A 339 -5.66 -4.06 2.77
#